data_97e633d9637503f295111fff610974a6
#
_entry.id   97e633d9637503f295111fff610974a6
#
_cell.length_a   1.000
_cell.length_b   1.000
_cell.length_c   1.000
_cell.angle_alpha   90.00
_cell.angle_beta   90.00
_cell.angle_gamma   90.00
#
_symmetry.space_group_name_H-M   'P 1'
#
loop_
_entity.id
_entity.type
_entity.pdbx_description
1 polymer ?
#
loop_
_entity_poly.entity_id
_entity_poly.type
_entity_poly.pdbx_seq_one_letter_code
_entity_poly.pdbx_strand_id
1 'polypeptide(L)'
;MRSRSLTLIFFLVALSTFTFQSVRAQGTAAVAPMHFHHVHLNSMNPKAAAEYYLKPFPISTTKTMFNGYEAVKTGNIYLLFTKVDTPPLTELNGPQSSVWHFGWNTPDSRKYDQEFRAKGLKIAQMWDAADGKLVDMSSDVLPGLPTQEQILEMRAKGVQPTREGGFGYLRGPDDAMIENAQSGKVERFNHVHMYHEHPLCAIQWYVIHLGATDPQGSGGMPVSPTAANCKQLYSAPTWPSFFKFPGFVREPSGSVLFDDINILIRPWPGGGLVSPRGRIVDHWALSVSDLDSTVARLKSEGIKFLEEIHTWGNTRAAMIEGPDRVAIEIVEVK
;
A
#
# COMPACT_ATOMS: atom_id res chain seq x y z
N MET A 1 -87.27 -37.99 -28.53
CA MET A 1 -85.86 -38.32 -28.89
C MET A 1 -85.21 -37.02 -29.31
N ARG A 2 -84.33 -36.44 -28.45
CA ARG A 2 -83.62 -35.17 -28.73
C ARG A 2 -82.14 -35.51 -28.85
N SER A 3 -81.60 -35.33 -30.07
CA SER A 3 -80.23 -35.40 -30.37
C SER A 3 -79.45 -34.23 -29.80
N ARG A 4 -78.38 -34.50 -29.04
CA ARG A 4 -77.41 -33.47 -28.56
C ARG A 4 -76.19 -33.56 -29.41
N SER A 5 -75.89 -32.53 -30.20
CA SER A 5 -74.64 -32.34 -30.92
C SER A 5 -73.58 -31.86 -29.98
N LEU A 6 -72.43 -32.56 -29.96
CA LEU A 6 -71.26 -32.22 -29.21
C LEU A 6 -70.35 -31.39 -30.12
N THR A 7 -70.12 -30.10 -29.77
CA THR A 7 -69.20 -29.23 -30.48
C THR A 7 -67.81 -29.35 -29.83
N LEU A 8 -66.80 -29.87 -30.57
CA LEU A 8 -65.45 -30.02 -30.14
C LEU A 8 -64.70 -28.70 -30.45
N ILE A 9 -64.25 -27.99 -29.41
CA ILE A 9 -63.42 -26.77 -29.55
C ILE A 9 -61.97 -27.22 -29.45
N PHE A 10 -61.21 -27.05 -30.53
CA PHE A 10 -59.75 -27.24 -30.56
C PHE A 10 -59.08 -25.96 -30.06
N PHE A 11 -58.36 -26.04 -28.92
CA PHE A 11 -57.46 -25.01 -28.49
C PHE A 11 -56.11 -25.22 -29.15
N LEU A 12 -55.70 -24.33 -30.06
CA LEU A 12 -54.32 -24.24 -30.57
C LEU A 12 -53.43 -23.58 -29.52
N VAL A 13 -52.60 -24.35 -28.87
CA VAL A 13 -51.53 -23.82 -28.03
C VAL A 13 -50.34 -23.45 -28.92
N ALA A 14 -50.12 -22.15 -29.13
CA ALA A 14 -48.92 -21.65 -29.80
C ALA A 14 -47.73 -21.75 -28.82
N LEU A 15 -46.84 -22.72 -29.09
CA LEU A 15 -45.54 -22.82 -28.41
C LEU A 15 -44.64 -21.72 -28.96
N SER A 16 -44.49 -20.59 -28.22
CA SER A 16 -43.43 -19.62 -28.49
C SER A 16 -42.10 -20.14 -27.92
N THR A 17 -41.22 -20.58 -28.79
CA THR A 17 -39.86 -20.93 -28.45
C THR A 17 -39.07 -19.64 -28.15
N PHE A 18 -38.88 -19.33 -26.88
CA PHE A 18 -37.92 -18.33 -26.45
C PHE A 18 -36.52 -18.92 -26.65
N THR A 19 -35.80 -18.46 -27.68
CA THR A 19 -34.38 -18.70 -27.81
C THR A 19 -33.66 -17.82 -26.74
N PHE A 20 -33.20 -18.47 -25.67
CA PHE A 20 -32.23 -17.85 -24.75
C PHE A 20 -30.90 -17.72 -25.52
N GLN A 21 -30.63 -16.51 -26.04
CA GLN A 21 -29.26 -16.16 -26.39
C GLN A 21 -28.47 -16.09 -25.08
N SER A 22 -27.63 -17.07 -24.86
CA SER A 22 -26.60 -17.02 -23.83
C SER A 22 -25.68 -15.82 -24.13
N VAL A 23 -25.84 -14.73 -23.38
CA VAL A 23 -24.86 -13.67 -23.30
C VAL A 23 -23.61 -14.35 -22.71
N ARG A 24 -22.67 -14.75 -23.56
CA ARG A 24 -21.33 -15.10 -23.11
C ARG A 24 -20.80 -13.87 -22.38
N ALA A 25 -20.63 -13.98 -21.08
CA ALA A 25 -19.80 -13.05 -20.33
C ALA A 25 -18.45 -12.99 -21.09
N GLN A 26 -18.14 -11.83 -21.68
CA GLN A 26 -16.80 -11.61 -22.20
C GLN A 26 -15.87 -11.81 -21.02
N GLY A 27 -15.11 -12.91 -21.06
CA GLY A 27 -14.06 -13.14 -20.08
C GLY A 27 -13.17 -11.91 -20.10
N THR A 28 -13.08 -11.21 -18.97
CA THR A 28 -12.11 -10.13 -18.79
C THR A 28 -10.75 -10.72 -19.15
N ALA A 29 -10.13 -10.19 -20.21
CA ALA A 29 -8.77 -10.56 -20.54
C ALA A 29 -7.92 -10.41 -19.28
N ALA A 30 -7.14 -11.44 -18.95
CA ALA A 30 -6.28 -11.38 -17.77
C ALA A 30 -5.40 -10.14 -17.87
N VAL A 31 -5.41 -9.34 -16.81
CA VAL A 31 -4.56 -8.13 -16.73
C VAL A 31 -3.11 -8.61 -16.84
N ALA A 32 -2.35 -8.04 -17.78
CA ALA A 32 -0.93 -8.36 -17.88
C ALA A 32 -0.24 -8.03 -16.55
N PRO A 33 0.67 -8.88 -16.06
CA PRO A 33 1.32 -8.68 -14.77
C PRO A 33 2.08 -7.37 -14.76
N MET A 34 1.93 -6.63 -13.68
CA MET A 34 2.72 -5.45 -13.36
C MET A 34 3.68 -5.80 -12.23
N HIS A 35 4.90 -5.32 -12.31
CA HIS A 35 5.97 -5.61 -11.35
C HIS A 35 6.31 -4.36 -10.55
N PHE A 36 6.58 -4.49 -9.25
CA PHE A 36 7.01 -3.35 -8.46
C PHE A 36 8.37 -2.86 -8.97
N HIS A 37 8.50 -1.54 -9.25
CA HIS A 37 9.70 -1.02 -9.88
C HIS A 37 10.52 -0.11 -8.95
N HIS A 38 9.89 0.91 -8.36
CA HIS A 38 10.62 1.84 -7.49
C HIS A 38 9.70 2.62 -6.53
N VAL A 39 10.34 3.21 -5.53
CA VAL A 39 9.80 4.32 -4.74
C VAL A 39 10.57 5.58 -5.12
N HIS A 40 9.88 6.66 -5.47
CA HIS A 40 10.48 7.93 -5.86
C HIS A 40 10.39 8.92 -4.70
N LEU A 41 11.54 9.46 -4.30
CA LEU A 41 11.66 10.39 -3.19
C LEU A 41 12.16 11.75 -3.68
N ASN A 42 11.65 12.82 -3.08
CA ASN A 42 12.22 14.15 -3.21
C ASN A 42 13.29 14.35 -2.13
N SER A 43 14.42 14.93 -2.48
CA SER A 43 15.52 15.16 -1.55
C SER A 43 16.25 16.47 -1.81
N MET A 44 16.60 17.17 -0.74
CA MET A 44 17.49 18.34 -0.79
C MET A 44 18.90 17.96 -1.26
N ASN A 45 19.32 16.71 -1.03
CA ASN A 45 20.64 16.22 -1.42
C ASN A 45 20.55 14.74 -1.84
N PRO A 46 20.15 14.44 -3.10
CA PRO A 46 20.00 13.07 -3.61
C PRO A 46 21.21 12.17 -3.40
N LYS A 47 22.41 12.70 -3.62
CA LYS A 47 23.65 11.93 -3.42
C LYS A 47 23.84 11.49 -1.97
N ALA A 48 23.66 12.41 -1.02
CA ALA A 48 23.74 12.10 0.40
C ALA A 48 22.60 11.19 0.85
N ALA A 49 21.40 11.36 0.27
CA ALA A 49 20.26 10.48 0.52
C ALA A 49 20.58 9.04 0.09
N ALA A 50 21.06 8.83 -1.13
CA ALA A 50 21.47 7.49 -1.59
C ALA A 50 22.55 6.87 -0.70
N GLU A 51 23.53 7.65 -0.26
CA GLU A 51 24.61 7.18 0.65
C GLU A 51 24.09 6.82 2.05
N TYR A 52 23.04 7.50 2.53
CA TYR A 52 22.43 7.22 3.83
C TYR A 52 21.88 5.80 3.91
N TYR A 53 21.10 5.34 2.91
CA TYR A 53 20.41 4.05 2.94
C TYR A 53 21.35 2.84 3.01
N LEU A 54 22.62 3.00 2.64
CA LEU A 54 23.63 1.95 2.80
C LEU A 54 24.02 1.70 4.27
N LYS A 55 23.72 2.64 5.17
CA LYS A 55 24.10 2.54 6.59
C LYS A 55 23.14 1.67 7.40
N PRO A 56 21.81 1.89 7.34
CA PRO A 56 20.85 1.04 8.05
C PRO A 56 20.70 -0.35 7.44
N PHE A 57 20.79 -0.48 6.12
CA PHE A 57 20.49 -1.73 5.40
C PHE A 57 21.65 -2.16 4.46
N PRO A 58 22.85 -2.44 5.02
CA PRO A 58 24.06 -2.65 4.21
C PRO A 58 24.06 -3.97 3.42
N ILE A 59 23.22 -4.94 3.79
CA ILE A 59 23.22 -6.25 3.15
C ILE A 59 22.40 -6.21 1.87
N SER A 60 21.28 -5.48 1.87
CA SER A 60 20.30 -5.48 0.78
C SER A 60 20.40 -4.25 -0.14
N THR A 61 21.26 -3.28 0.16
CA THR A 61 21.30 -2.01 -0.58
C THR A 61 22.63 -1.78 -1.31
N THR A 62 22.52 -1.22 -2.51
CA THR A 62 23.69 -0.82 -3.31
C THR A 62 23.42 0.53 -3.94
N LYS A 63 24.37 1.47 -3.80
CA LYS A 63 24.28 2.77 -4.49
C LYS A 63 24.44 2.58 -6.00
N THR A 64 23.61 3.26 -6.76
CA THR A 64 23.62 3.22 -8.22
C THR A 64 23.06 4.52 -8.81
N MET A 65 22.95 4.55 -10.14
CA MET A 65 22.20 5.56 -10.90
C MET A 65 21.12 4.85 -11.71
N PHE A 66 19.97 5.48 -11.85
CA PHE A 66 18.93 4.99 -12.75
C PHE A 66 18.31 6.17 -13.51
N ASN A 67 18.31 6.14 -14.83
CA ASN A 67 17.77 7.21 -15.71
C ASN A 67 18.22 8.63 -15.32
N GLY A 68 19.48 8.78 -14.87
CA GLY A 68 20.03 10.08 -14.47
C GLY A 68 19.74 10.48 -13.01
N TYR A 69 18.96 9.69 -12.27
CA TYR A 69 18.73 9.91 -10.85
C TYR A 69 19.78 9.20 -9.99
N GLU A 70 20.18 9.84 -8.90
CA GLU A 70 20.85 9.14 -7.81
C GLU A 70 19.87 8.07 -7.29
N ALA A 71 20.36 6.88 -7.03
CA ALA A 71 19.52 5.74 -6.71
C ALA A 71 20.15 4.79 -5.70
N VAL A 72 19.31 4.04 -5.02
CA VAL A 72 19.66 2.84 -4.26
C VAL A 72 18.95 1.66 -4.88
N LYS A 73 19.69 0.64 -5.28
CA LYS A 73 19.12 -0.64 -5.69
C LYS A 73 18.98 -1.54 -4.47
N THR A 74 17.83 -2.16 -4.32
CA THR A 74 17.53 -3.15 -3.27
C THR A 74 16.69 -4.29 -3.86
N GLY A 75 17.30 -5.49 -3.95
CA GLY A 75 16.69 -6.57 -4.73
C GLY A 75 16.53 -6.17 -6.20
N ASN A 76 15.29 -6.28 -6.70
CA ASN A 76 14.93 -5.93 -8.08
C ASN A 76 14.33 -4.52 -8.22
N ILE A 77 14.27 -3.74 -7.14
CA ILE A 77 13.64 -2.43 -7.12
C ILE A 77 14.65 -1.32 -6.84
N TYR A 78 14.21 -0.09 -7.02
CA TYR A 78 15.01 1.09 -6.74
C TYR A 78 14.33 2.03 -5.74
N LEU A 79 15.13 2.77 -4.97
CA LEU A 79 14.75 4.06 -4.42
C LEU A 79 15.39 5.12 -5.32
N LEU A 80 14.60 6.01 -5.90
CA LEU A 80 15.07 7.10 -6.76
C LEU A 80 14.96 8.43 -6.03
N PHE A 81 15.88 9.35 -6.29
CA PHE A 81 15.93 10.63 -5.59
C PHE A 81 15.93 11.80 -6.58
N THR A 82 14.87 12.61 -6.54
CA THR A 82 14.82 13.88 -7.26
C THR A 82 15.35 15.00 -6.40
N LYS A 83 16.21 15.84 -6.96
CA LYS A 83 16.67 17.08 -6.33
C LYS A 83 15.52 18.09 -6.23
N VAL A 84 15.28 18.58 -5.03
CA VAL A 84 14.39 19.70 -4.75
C VAL A 84 15.13 20.82 -4.04
N ASP A 85 14.66 22.06 -4.19
CA ASP A 85 15.32 23.24 -3.62
C ASP A 85 14.73 23.67 -2.27
N THR A 86 13.60 23.09 -1.90
CA THR A 86 12.95 23.30 -0.59
C THR A 86 12.69 21.97 0.08
N PRO A 87 12.77 21.88 1.41
CA PRO A 87 12.47 20.65 2.12
C PRO A 87 11.07 20.13 1.76
N PRO A 88 10.98 18.85 1.35
CA PRO A 88 9.69 18.27 1.00
C PRO A 88 8.78 18.15 2.22
N LEU A 89 7.48 18.19 1.98
CA LEU A 89 6.50 17.96 3.05
C LEU A 89 6.51 16.49 3.48
N THR A 90 6.37 16.29 4.78
CA THR A 90 6.22 14.97 5.41
C THR A 90 4.90 14.95 6.21
N GLU A 91 4.61 13.86 6.89
CA GLU A 91 3.49 13.78 7.83
C GLU A 91 3.67 14.66 9.05
N LEU A 92 4.90 15.16 9.32
CA LEU A 92 5.19 16.05 10.46
C LEU A 92 4.77 17.50 10.21
N ASN A 93 4.84 17.96 8.99
CA ASN A 93 4.71 19.37 8.62
C ASN A 93 3.67 19.68 7.56
N GLY A 94 2.81 18.70 7.23
CA GLY A 94 1.75 18.88 6.24
C GLY A 94 0.56 17.95 6.49
N PRO A 95 -0.50 18.06 5.67
CA PRO A 95 -1.63 17.12 5.70
C PRO A 95 -1.16 15.72 5.35
N GLN A 96 -1.87 14.69 5.78
CA GLN A 96 -1.53 13.31 5.46
C GLN A 96 -1.78 13.02 3.97
N SER A 97 -0.82 12.39 3.31
CA SER A 97 -1.00 11.82 1.97
C SER A 97 -1.34 10.33 2.06
N SER A 98 -1.77 9.78 0.92
CA SER A 98 -2.03 8.34 0.81
C SER A 98 -0.79 7.48 1.02
N VAL A 99 0.42 7.95 0.73
CA VAL A 99 1.67 7.26 1.07
C VAL A 99 2.12 7.69 2.46
N TRP A 100 2.31 6.71 3.36
CA TRP A 100 2.75 6.99 4.71
C TRP A 100 4.25 6.78 4.88
N HIS A 101 4.74 5.55 4.65
CA HIS A 101 6.15 5.21 4.74
C HIS A 101 6.46 3.96 3.91
N PHE A 102 7.71 3.58 3.89
CA PHE A 102 8.20 2.33 3.32
C PHE A 102 9.16 1.66 4.29
N GLY A 103 9.49 0.38 4.07
CA GLY A 103 10.30 -0.31 5.06
C GLY A 103 10.99 -1.58 4.59
N TRP A 104 11.84 -2.03 5.49
CA TRP A 104 12.61 -3.26 5.38
C TRP A 104 12.16 -4.30 6.40
N ASN A 105 12.15 -5.54 5.96
CA ASN A 105 12.19 -6.65 6.88
C ASN A 105 13.63 -6.96 7.26
N THR A 106 13.84 -7.26 8.53
CA THR A 106 15.15 -7.65 9.08
C THR A 106 15.01 -8.91 9.91
N PRO A 107 16.06 -9.74 10.02
CA PRO A 107 16.00 -10.98 10.82
C PRO A 107 15.77 -10.73 12.31
N ASP A 108 16.27 -9.60 12.82
CA ASP A 108 16.16 -9.19 14.22
C ASP A 108 16.05 -7.67 14.29
N SER A 109 14.84 -7.18 14.34
CA SER A 109 14.56 -5.74 14.32
C SER A 109 15.14 -4.99 15.52
N ARG A 110 15.27 -5.65 16.70
CA ARG A 110 15.87 -5.03 17.89
C ARG A 110 17.37 -4.91 17.78
N LYS A 111 18.05 -5.91 17.26
CA LYS A 111 19.48 -5.84 17.00
C LYS A 111 19.78 -4.73 15.98
N TYR A 112 18.97 -4.63 14.92
CA TYR A 112 19.10 -3.54 13.95
C TYR A 112 18.84 -2.17 14.58
N ASP A 113 17.84 -2.01 15.46
CA ASP A 113 17.61 -0.74 16.18
C ASP A 113 18.82 -0.35 17.04
N GLN A 114 19.44 -1.31 17.73
CA GLN A 114 20.67 -1.07 18.50
C GLN A 114 21.83 -0.64 17.60
N GLU A 115 22.00 -1.28 16.46
CA GLU A 115 23.02 -0.92 15.47
C GLU A 115 22.75 0.47 14.87
N PHE A 116 21.48 0.84 14.60
CA PHE A 116 21.11 2.17 14.13
C PHE A 116 21.53 3.25 15.13
N ARG A 117 21.27 3.03 16.42
CA ARG A 117 21.72 3.94 17.50
C ARG A 117 23.22 4.02 17.59
N ALA A 118 23.92 2.89 17.52
CA ALA A 118 25.37 2.88 17.52
C ALA A 118 25.99 3.63 16.33
N LYS A 119 25.32 3.65 15.19
CA LYS A 119 25.70 4.41 13.99
C LYS A 119 25.22 5.88 14.04
N GLY A 120 24.56 6.31 15.12
CA GLY A 120 24.05 7.68 15.27
C GLY A 120 22.86 8.00 14.35
N LEU A 121 22.12 6.99 13.90
CA LEU A 121 20.94 7.22 13.08
C LEU A 121 19.77 7.69 13.93
N LYS A 122 18.93 8.57 13.38
CA LYS A 122 17.80 9.17 14.09
C LYS A 122 16.62 8.17 14.14
N ILE A 123 16.25 7.76 15.34
CA ILE A 123 15.09 6.90 15.60
C ILE A 123 13.82 7.76 15.66
N ALA A 124 12.76 7.31 15.01
CA ALA A 124 11.44 7.90 15.16
C ALA A 124 10.66 7.14 16.24
N GLN A 125 10.61 7.72 17.43
CA GLN A 125 9.98 7.09 18.57
C GLN A 125 8.46 7.06 18.44
N MET A 126 7.85 6.01 18.94
CA MET A 126 6.43 5.85 19.10
C MET A 126 6.01 6.15 20.54
N TRP A 127 4.70 6.24 20.75
CA TRP A 127 4.11 6.57 22.03
C TRP A 127 3.28 5.40 22.57
N ASP A 128 3.50 5.10 23.86
CA ASP A 128 2.65 4.24 24.68
C ASP A 128 1.66 5.12 25.48
N ALA A 129 0.39 5.03 25.17
CA ALA A 129 -0.63 5.90 25.77
C ALA A 129 -0.82 5.69 27.29
N ALA A 130 -0.56 4.52 27.80
CA ALA A 130 -0.87 4.21 29.20
C ALA A 130 0.06 4.92 30.19
N ASP A 131 1.34 5.09 29.80
CA ASP A 131 2.36 5.73 30.66
C ASP A 131 2.80 7.10 30.15
N GLY A 132 2.36 7.49 28.97
CA GLY A 132 2.92 8.67 28.28
C GLY A 132 4.39 8.52 27.91
N LYS A 133 4.91 7.28 27.88
CA LYS A 133 6.32 6.99 27.58
C LYS A 133 6.52 6.85 26.08
N LEU A 134 7.71 7.25 25.65
CA LEU A 134 8.19 6.94 24.31
C LEU A 134 8.74 5.51 24.28
N VAL A 135 8.45 4.81 23.19
CA VAL A 135 8.94 3.47 22.90
C VAL A 135 9.57 3.46 21.53
N ASP A 136 10.59 2.63 21.35
CA ASP A 136 11.32 2.51 20.10
C ASP A 136 10.78 1.37 19.22
N MET A 137 10.32 0.30 19.88
CA MET A 137 9.81 -0.91 19.22
C MET A 137 8.38 -1.18 19.66
N SER A 138 7.55 -1.68 18.75
CA SER A 138 6.15 -2.02 19.04
C SER A 138 6.03 -3.07 20.17
N SER A 139 6.99 -3.98 20.28
CA SER A 139 7.05 -5.01 21.33
C SER A 139 7.47 -4.48 22.72
N ASP A 140 7.75 -3.19 22.86
CA ASP A 140 7.94 -2.53 24.17
C ASP A 140 6.64 -2.12 24.85
N VAL A 141 5.52 -2.12 24.11
CA VAL A 141 4.19 -1.93 24.69
C VAL A 141 3.70 -3.26 25.26
N LEU A 142 2.56 -3.74 24.92
CA LEU A 142 2.03 -5.02 25.33
C LEU A 142 1.71 -5.89 24.12
N PRO A 143 1.63 -7.20 24.26
CA PRO A 143 1.35 -8.08 23.12
C PRO A 143 0.07 -7.73 22.38
N GLY A 144 0.07 -7.90 21.05
CA GLY A 144 -1.15 -7.88 20.23
C GLY A 144 -1.64 -6.50 19.80
N LEU A 145 -0.85 -5.44 19.93
CA LEU A 145 -1.25 -4.06 19.53
C LEU A 145 -2.60 -3.69 20.18
N PRO A 146 -2.65 -3.58 21.53
CA PRO A 146 -3.90 -3.47 22.27
C PRO A 146 -4.49 -2.06 22.23
N THR A 147 -5.80 -1.95 22.51
CA THR A 147 -6.46 -0.68 22.83
C THR A 147 -5.98 -0.14 24.17
N GLN A 148 -6.26 1.14 24.47
CA GLN A 148 -5.90 1.72 25.76
C GLN A 148 -6.52 0.96 26.95
N GLU A 149 -7.76 0.58 26.84
CA GLU A 149 -8.47 -0.21 27.87
C GLU A 149 -7.77 -1.56 28.11
N GLN A 150 -7.44 -2.26 27.02
CA GLN A 150 -6.70 -3.53 27.11
C GLN A 150 -5.31 -3.35 27.74
N ILE A 151 -4.60 -2.24 27.45
CA ILE A 151 -3.31 -1.97 28.07
C ILE A 151 -3.47 -1.82 29.60
N LEU A 152 -4.45 -1.07 30.05
CA LEU A 152 -4.70 -0.88 31.50
C LEU A 152 -5.07 -2.21 32.17
N GLU A 153 -5.94 -2.99 31.56
CA GLU A 153 -6.35 -4.31 32.06
C GLU A 153 -5.18 -5.30 32.13
N MET A 154 -4.38 -5.41 31.06
CA MET A 154 -3.22 -6.31 31.00
C MET A 154 -2.17 -5.93 32.04
N ARG A 155 -1.91 -4.62 32.24
CA ARG A 155 -0.98 -4.14 33.27
C ARG A 155 -1.49 -4.43 34.69
N ALA A 156 -2.78 -4.25 34.95
CA ALA A 156 -3.39 -4.61 36.24
C ALA A 156 -3.23 -6.12 36.54
N LYS A 157 -3.20 -6.98 35.51
CA LYS A 157 -2.92 -8.42 35.60
C LYS A 157 -1.42 -8.76 35.64
N GLY A 158 -0.52 -7.77 35.62
CA GLY A 158 0.94 -8.00 35.64
C GLY A 158 1.54 -8.48 34.32
N VAL A 159 0.81 -8.40 33.21
CA VAL A 159 1.34 -8.75 31.88
C VAL A 159 2.47 -7.79 31.51
N GLN A 160 3.57 -8.34 31.02
CA GLN A 160 4.75 -7.58 30.61
C GLN A 160 4.89 -7.55 29.09
N PRO A 161 5.56 -6.51 28.52
CA PRO A 161 5.98 -6.50 27.12
C PRO A 161 6.84 -7.72 26.80
N THR A 162 6.67 -8.28 25.60
CA THR A 162 7.49 -9.42 25.15
C THR A 162 8.93 -9.03 24.94
N ARG A 163 9.16 -7.80 24.46
CA ARG A 163 10.46 -7.28 24.08
C ARG A 163 11.21 -8.14 23.05
N GLU A 164 10.46 -8.90 22.28
CA GLU A 164 10.98 -9.74 21.21
C GLU A 164 10.37 -9.31 19.88
N GLY A 165 11.20 -9.12 18.86
CA GLY A 165 10.76 -8.70 17.55
C GLY A 165 10.03 -7.36 17.54
N GLY A 166 9.03 -7.24 16.66
CA GLY A 166 8.25 -6.04 16.49
C GLY A 166 8.75 -5.17 15.33
N PHE A 167 8.24 -3.96 15.28
CA PHE A 167 8.64 -2.95 14.33
C PHE A 167 9.04 -1.66 15.04
N GLY A 168 9.93 -0.91 14.42
CA GLY A 168 10.37 0.42 14.85
C GLY A 168 10.65 1.28 13.63
N TYR A 169 11.00 2.54 13.84
CA TYR A 169 11.13 3.51 12.75
C TYR A 169 12.40 4.34 12.83
N LEU A 170 12.94 4.66 11.65
CA LEU A 170 14.01 5.60 11.42
C LEU A 170 13.48 6.88 10.78
N ARG A 171 14.14 8.00 11.05
CA ARG A 171 14.09 9.21 10.23
C ARG A 171 15.27 9.23 9.29
N GLY A 172 15.00 9.00 8.03
CA GLY A 172 15.98 9.11 6.96
C GLY A 172 16.24 10.54 6.52
N PRO A 173 16.95 10.71 5.39
CA PRO A 173 17.15 12.00 4.76
C PRO A 173 15.81 12.71 4.53
N ASP A 174 15.83 14.04 4.68
CA ASP A 174 14.65 14.89 4.50
C ASP A 174 13.44 14.46 5.35
N ASP A 175 13.71 13.83 6.53
CA ASP A 175 12.73 13.29 7.47
C ASP A 175 11.85 12.14 6.91
N ALA A 176 12.29 11.44 5.87
CA ALA A 176 11.61 10.22 5.39
C ALA A 176 11.39 9.22 6.53
N MET A 177 10.18 8.69 6.64
CA MET A 177 9.91 7.63 7.61
C MET A 177 10.23 6.27 7.00
N ILE A 178 11.02 5.47 7.71
CA ILE A 178 11.50 4.16 7.27
C ILE A 178 11.20 3.14 8.37
N GLU A 179 10.45 2.11 8.03
CA GLU A 179 10.16 1.03 8.99
C GLU A 179 11.26 -0.03 8.97
N ASN A 180 11.60 -0.52 10.16
CA ASN A 180 12.39 -1.71 10.41
C ASN A 180 11.48 -2.72 11.11
N ALA A 181 11.08 -3.79 10.44
CA ALA A 181 10.18 -4.80 10.97
C ALA A 181 10.86 -6.16 11.03
N GLN A 182 10.59 -6.93 12.09
CA GLN A 182 11.01 -8.31 12.14
C GLN A 182 10.02 -9.20 11.37
N SER A 183 10.42 -9.57 10.16
CA SER A 183 9.65 -10.49 9.33
C SER A 183 10.59 -11.21 8.36
N GLY A 184 10.67 -12.51 8.47
CA GLY A 184 11.54 -13.32 7.63
C GLY A 184 12.96 -13.50 8.19
N LYS A 185 13.87 -14.04 7.36
CA LYS A 185 15.23 -14.45 7.76
C LYS A 185 16.33 -13.60 7.14
N VAL A 186 15.97 -12.67 6.27
CA VAL A 186 16.92 -11.86 5.49
C VAL A 186 16.53 -10.40 5.52
N GLU A 187 17.53 -9.52 5.51
CA GLU A 187 17.35 -8.11 5.29
C GLU A 187 16.88 -7.87 3.85
N ARG A 188 15.73 -7.23 3.68
CA ARG A 188 15.24 -6.83 2.35
C ARG A 188 14.22 -5.70 2.45
N PHE A 189 14.18 -4.85 1.45
CA PHE A 189 13.01 -3.99 1.21
C PHE A 189 11.80 -4.87 0.93
N ASN A 190 10.66 -4.58 1.59
CA ASN A 190 9.52 -5.47 1.43
C ASN A 190 8.16 -4.79 1.36
N HIS A 191 8.05 -3.49 1.72
CA HIS A 191 6.74 -2.87 1.73
C HIS A 191 6.73 -1.35 1.54
N VAL A 192 5.58 -0.88 1.07
CA VAL A 192 5.12 0.49 1.18
C VAL A 192 3.82 0.48 1.99
N HIS A 193 3.72 1.33 3.01
CA HIS A 193 2.51 1.53 3.79
C HIS A 193 1.68 2.67 3.22
N MET A 194 0.40 2.39 3.02
CA MET A 194 -0.57 3.32 2.46
C MET A 194 -1.71 3.58 3.46
N TYR A 195 -2.20 4.81 3.44
CA TYR A 195 -3.48 5.15 4.03
C TYR A 195 -4.55 5.24 2.95
N HIS A 196 -5.72 4.68 3.25
CA HIS A 196 -6.91 4.85 2.43
C HIS A 196 -8.13 5.12 3.32
N GLU A 197 -9.05 5.99 2.87
CA GLU A 197 -10.31 6.21 3.58
C GLU A 197 -11.18 4.94 3.60
N HIS A 198 -11.05 4.10 2.57
CA HIS A 198 -11.72 2.81 2.48
C HIS A 198 -10.74 1.72 2.04
N PRO A 199 -9.98 1.13 2.97
CA PRO A 199 -8.91 0.17 2.66
C PRO A 199 -9.34 -0.99 1.76
N LEU A 200 -10.49 -1.60 2.03
CA LEU A 200 -10.95 -2.75 1.25
C LEU A 200 -11.38 -2.36 -0.18
N CYS A 201 -11.91 -1.13 -0.36
CA CYS A 201 -12.19 -0.62 -1.69
C CYS A 201 -10.89 -0.39 -2.48
N ALA A 202 -9.86 0.12 -1.81
CA ALA A 202 -8.54 0.34 -2.42
C ALA A 202 -7.88 -0.99 -2.82
N ILE A 203 -7.91 -2.01 -1.95
CA ILE A 203 -7.42 -3.36 -2.26
C ILE A 203 -8.05 -3.88 -3.55
N GLN A 204 -9.40 -3.81 -3.65
CA GLN A 204 -10.12 -4.26 -4.83
C GLN A 204 -9.72 -3.47 -6.09
N TRP A 205 -9.53 -2.18 -5.96
CA TRP A 205 -9.09 -1.33 -7.06
C TRP A 205 -7.70 -1.78 -7.58
N TYR A 206 -6.74 -2.03 -6.69
CA TYR A 206 -5.41 -2.52 -7.06
C TYR A 206 -5.46 -3.88 -7.76
N VAL A 207 -6.29 -4.79 -7.26
CA VAL A 207 -6.47 -6.12 -7.86
C VAL A 207 -7.08 -6.01 -9.25
N ILE A 208 -8.17 -5.25 -9.41
CA ILE A 208 -8.93 -5.16 -10.66
C ILE A 208 -8.14 -4.42 -11.74
N HIS A 209 -7.57 -3.26 -11.41
CA HIS A 209 -6.97 -2.37 -12.41
C HIS A 209 -5.48 -2.59 -12.62
N LEU A 210 -4.76 -3.04 -11.60
CA LEU A 210 -3.30 -3.20 -11.68
C LEU A 210 -2.84 -4.67 -11.62
N GLY A 211 -3.77 -5.60 -11.46
CA GLY A 211 -3.43 -7.03 -11.42
C GLY A 211 -2.65 -7.44 -10.17
N ALA A 212 -2.77 -6.67 -9.09
CA ALA A 212 -2.16 -7.01 -7.81
C ALA A 212 -2.70 -8.34 -7.26
N THR A 213 -1.85 -9.10 -6.59
CA THR A 213 -2.29 -10.29 -5.86
C THR A 213 -2.78 -9.90 -4.47
N ASP A 214 -3.97 -10.36 -4.09
CA ASP A 214 -4.49 -10.23 -2.73
C ASP A 214 -4.22 -11.52 -1.94
N PRO A 215 -3.22 -11.57 -1.07
CA PRO A 215 -2.84 -12.77 -0.34
C PRO A 215 -3.86 -13.18 0.73
N GLN A 216 -4.76 -12.29 1.11
CA GLN A 216 -5.76 -12.50 2.15
C GLN A 216 -7.17 -12.79 1.58
N GLY A 217 -7.32 -12.80 0.25
CA GLY A 217 -8.61 -13.02 -0.39
C GLY A 217 -9.61 -11.90 -0.10
N SER A 218 -9.20 -10.65 -0.26
CA SER A 218 -10.03 -9.44 -0.02
C SER A 218 -10.53 -9.33 1.43
N GLY A 219 -9.79 -9.86 2.40
CA GLY A 219 -10.20 -9.83 3.80
C GLY A 219 -11.49 -10.60 4.07
N GLY A 220 -11.78 -11.65 3.29
CA GLY A 220 -13.03 -12.41 3.37
C GLY A 220 -14.23 -11.74 2.69
N MET A 221 -13.99 -10.74 1.86
CA MET A 221 -15.05 -10.07 1.09
C MET A 221 -15.51 -10.89 -0.13
N PRO A 222 -16.75 -10.70 -0.58
CA PRO A 222 -17.26 -11.31 -1.81
C PRO A 222 -16.39 -10.94 -3.02
N VAL A 223 -16.28 -11.86 -3.98
CA VAL A 223 -15.46 -11.74 -5.20
C VAL A 223 -15.81 -10.53 -6.10
N SER A 224 -16.93 -9.88 -5.84
CA SER A 224 -17.37 -8.65 -6.54
C SER A 224 -17.79 -7.62 -5.51
N PRO A 225 -16.88 -6.86 -4.89
CA PRO A 225 -17.23 -5.80 -3.98
C PRO A 225 -17.97 -4.69 -4.75
N THR A 226 -19.15 -4.39 -4.31
CA THR A 226 -19.81 -3.14 -4.70
C THR A 226 -19.26 -2.01 -3.84
N ALA A 227 -19.35 -0.76 -4.31
CA ALA A 227 -18.97 0.39 -3.51
C ALA A 227 -19.68 0.44 -2.14
N ALA A 228 -20.78 -0.28 -1.98
CA ALA A 228 -21.55 -0.35 -0.73
C ALA A 228 -20.95 -1.37 0.27
N ASN A 229 -20.33 -2.46 -0.18
CA ASN A 229 -19.87 -3.54 0.70
C ASN A 229 -18.38 -3.47 1.06
N CYS A 230 -17.57 -2.66 0.38
CA CYS A 230 -16.17 -2.47 0.71
C CYS A 230 -15.93 -1.36 1.77
N LYS A 231 -16.97 -0.58 2.13
CA LYS A 231 -16.87 0.43 3.19
C LYS A 231 -17.23 -0.19 4.54
N GLN A 232 -16.24 -0.32 5.40
CA GLN A 232 -16.41 -0.86 6.74
C GLN A 232 -16.13 0.18 7.81
N LEU A 233 -16.65 -0.03 9.01
CA LEU A 233 -16.35 0.81 10.16
C LEU A 233 -14.93 0.58 10.65
N TYR A 234 -14.30 1.65 11.09
CA TYR A 234 -12.97 1.60 11.67
C TYR A 234 -12.97 0.93 13.04
N SER A 235 -11.88 0.22 13.34
CA SER A 235 -11.64 -0.31 14.68
C SER A 235 -11.37 0.81 15.70
N ALA A 236 -11.42 0.47 16.99
CA ALA A 236 -10.89 1.35 18.01
C ALA A 236 -9.37 1.58 17.80
N PRO A 237 -8.84 2.76 18.16
CA PRO A 237 -7.41 3.01 18.13
C PRO A 237 -6.63 2.05 19.03
N THR A 238 -5.42 1.70 18.60
CA THR A 238 -4.50 0.79 19.30
C THR A 238 -3.12 1.40 19.44
N TRP A 239 -2.26 0.85 20.29
CA TRP A 239 -0.91 1.34 20.55
C TRP A 239 0.16 0.28 20.26
N PRO A 240 1.43 0.69 19.97
CA PRO A 240 1.94 2.06 20.00
C PRO A 240 1.43 2.92 18.86
N SER A 241 1.53 4.22 19.03
CA SER A 241 1.17 5.21 18.02
C SER A 241 2.19 6.36 17.97
N PHE A 242 2.03 7.29 17.05
CA PHE A 242 2.79 8.53 17.03
C PHE A 242 2.01 9.63 17.75
N PHE A 243 2.69 10.58 18.37
CA PHE A 243 2.05 11.69 19.11
C PHE A 243 1.00 12.47 18.29
N LYS A 244 1.21 12.59 16.99
CA LYS A 244 0.27 13.25 16.09
C LYS A 244 -1.06 12.48 15.99
N PHE A 245 -1.05 11.20 16.31
CA PHE A 245 -2.21 10.32 16.23
C PHE A 245 -2.42 9.69 17.62
N PRO A 246 -3.38 10.17 18.42
CA PRO A 246 -3.69 9.58 19.72
C PRO A 246 -4.32 8.19 19.52
N GLY A 247 -3.47 7.17 19.54
CA GLY A 247 -3.78 5.83 19.07
C GLY A 247 -3.72 5.70 17.57
N PHE A 248 -3.66 4.49 17.09
CA PHE A 248 -3.54 4.16 15.68
C PHE A 248 -4.68 3.24 15.25
N VAL A 249 -5.53 3.72 14.35
CA VAL A 249 -6.61 2.91 13.77
C VAL A 249 -5.98 1.94 12.78
N ARG A 250 -6.11 0.64 13.04
CA ARG A 250 -5.45 -0.40 12.23
C ARG A 250 -6.39 -1.17 11.34
N GLU A 251 -7.68 -1.22 11.68
CA GLU A 251 -8.67 -2.00 10.91
C GLU A 251 -9.84 -1.14 10.44
N PRO A 252 -10.47 -1.46 9.29
CA PRO A 252 -10.12 -2.58 8.42
C PRO A 252 -8.80 -2.37 7.68
N SER A 253 -8.06 -3.45 7.46
CA SER A 253 -6.77 -3.39 6.78
C SER A 253 -6.56 -4.57 5.85
N GLY A 254 -5.52 -4.51 5.07
CA GLY A 254 -5.07 -5.61 4.24
C GLY A 254 -3.81 -5.24 3.47
N SER A 255 -3.48 -6.07 2.51
CA SER A 255 -2.34 -5.81 1.63
C SER A 255 -2.59 -6.35 0.24
N VAL A 256 -1.90 -5.79 -0.72
CA VAL A 256 -1.75 -6.38 -2.05
C VAL A 256 -0.28 -6.54 -2.37
N LEU A 257 0.03 -7.51 -3.23
CA LEU A 257 1.39 -7.82 -3.64
C LEU A 257 1.59 -7.46 -5.12
N PHE A 258 2.70 -6.82 -5.39
CA PHE A 258 3.34 -6.79 -6.70
C PHE A 258 4.68 -7.50 -6.55
N ASP A 259 4.82 -8.66 -7.17
CA ASP A 259 5.90 -9.62 -6.90
C ASP A 259 5.95 -10.00 -5.41
N ASP A 260 7.07 -9.71 -4.73
CA ASP A 260 7.26 -9.94 -3.31
C ASP A 260 7.22 -8.64 -2.46
N ILE A 261 6.77 -7.53 -3.07
CA ILE A 261 6.60 -6.25 -2.39
C ILE A 261 5.16 -6.07 -1.96
N ASN A 262 4.96 -5.83 -0.67
CA ASN A 262 3.65 -5.56 -0.07
C ASN A 262 3.30 -4.07 -0.19
N ILE A 263 2.10 -3.78 -0.70
CA ILE A 263 1.42 -2.52 -0.44
C ILE A 263 0.49 -2.75 0.73
N LEU A 264 0.94 -2.36 1.92
CA LEU A 264 0.18 -2.50 3.17
C LEU A 264 -0.79 -1.33 3.32
N ILE A 265 -2.05 -1.63 3.51
CA ILE A 265 -3.14 -0.65 3.47
C ILE A 265 -3.82 -0.54 4.83
N ARG A 266 -3.86 0.68 5.37
CA ARG A 266 -4.48 1.03 6.65
C ARG A 266 -5.54 2.10 6.48
N PRO A 267 -6.55 2.16 7.36
CA PRO A 267 -7.56 3.20 7.31
C PRO A 267 -7.00 4.55 7.74
N TRP A 268 -7.52 5.61 7.12
CA TRP A 268 -7.27 6.98 7.53
C TRP A 268 -8.55 7.63 8.04
N PRO A 269 -8.75 7.74 9.36
CA PRO A 269 -9.96 8.32 9.93
C PRO A 269 -10.00 9.85 9.87
N GLY A 270 -8.90 10.51 9.54
CA GLY A 270 -8.81 11.98 9.51
C GLY A 270 -9.47 12.64 8.31
N GLY A 271 -9.89 11.87 7.28
CA GLY A 271 -10.43 12.37 6.04
C GLY A 271 -9.44 13.22 5.23
N GLY A 272 -9.80 13.53 3.97
CA GLY A 272 -9.07 14.51 3.18
C GLY A 272 -7.60 14.17 2.88
N LEU A 273 -7.29 12.92 2.55
CA LEU A 273 -5.97 12.54 2.08
C LEU A 273 -5.57 13.38 0.85
N VAL A 274 -4.32 13.84 0.83
CA VAL A 274 -3.79 14.63 -0.29
C VAL A 274 -2.89 13.76 -1.17
N SER A 275 -2.65 14.23 -2.40
CA SER A 275 -1.68 13.61 -3.30
C SER A 275 -0.27 13.58 -2.65
N PRO A 276 0.50 12.50 -2.84
CA PRO A 276 1.89 12.44 -2.40
C PRO A 276 2.83 13.27 -3.29
N ARG A 277 2.39 13.74 -4.46
CA ARG A 277 3.21 14.53 -5.40
C ARG A 277 3.84 15.76 -4.74
N GLY A 278 5.15 15.91 -4.92
CA GLY A 278 5.94 16.99 -4.32
C GLY A 278 6.28 16.81 -2.84
N ARG A 279 5.90 15.67 -2.24
CA ARG A 279 6.21 15.34 -0.84
C ARG A 279 7.45 14.46 -0.76
N ILE A 280 7.85 14.07 0.47
CA ILE A 280 9.05 13.24 0.67
C ILE A 280 8.99 11.93 -0.11
N VAL A 281 7.90 11.20 -0.08
CA VAL A 281 7.59 10.14 -1.05
C VAL A 281 6.65 10.75 -2.08
N ASP A 282 7.16 10.95 -3.28
CA ASP A 282 6.41 11.58 -4.38
C ASP A 282 5.42 10.62 -5.01
N HIS A 283 5.88 9.42 -5.29
CA HIS A 283 5.09 8.32 -5.85
C HIS A 283 5.81 6.98 -5.68
N TRP A 284 5.14 5.91 -6.03
CA TRP A 284 5.74 4.62 -6.27
C TRP A 284 5.37 4.13 -7.68
N ALA A 285 6.10 3.16 -8.19
CA ALA A 285 6.00 2.79 -9.60
C ALA A 285 5.89 1.29 -9.81
N LEU A 286 5.19 0.94 -10.89
CA LEU A 286 5.11 -0.39 -11.46
C LEU A 286 5.76 -0.41 -12.83
N SER A 287 6.31 -1.54 -13.24
CA SER A 287 6.82 -1.74 -14.58
C SER A 287 5.93 -2.68 -15.38
N VAL A 288 5.90 -2.44 -16.68
CA VAL A 288 5.18 -3.23 -17.69
C VAL A 288 6.06 -3.42 -18.93
N SER A 289 5.81 -4.47 -19.70
CA SER A 289 6.53 -4.70 -20.96
C SER A 289 5.91 -3.97 -22.16
N ASP A 290 4.63 -3.57 -22.07
CA ASP A 290 3.87 -2.85 -23.10
C ASP A 290 3.08 -1.71 -22.48
N LEU A 291 3.67 -0.52 -22.52
CA LEU A 291 3.06 0.68 -21.93
C LEU A 291 1.85 1.15 -22.74
N ASP A 292 1.89 1.05 -24.06
CA ASP A 292 0.80 1.56 -24.91
C ASP A 292 -0.48 0.77 -24.67
N SER A 293 -0.41 -0.56 -24.69
CA SER A 293 -1.56 -1.44 -24.39
C SER A 293 -2.06 -1.24 -22.97
N THR A 294 -1.15 -1.09 -22.00
CA THR A 294 -1.50 -0.85 -20.58
C THR A 294 -2.25 0.48 -20.43
N VAL A 295 -1.73 1.56 -21.01
CA VAL A 295 -2.36 2.88 -20.94
C VAL A 295 -3.72 2.89 -21.63
N ALA A 296 -3.83 2.26 -22.83
CA ALA A 296 -5.09 2.16 -23.55
C ALA A 296 -6.16 1.43 -22.70
N ARG A 297 -5.80 0.33 -22.03
CA ARG A 297 -6.69 -0.42 -21.13
C ARG A 297 -7.11 0.44 -19.95
N LEU A 298 -6.16 1.03 -19.21
CA LEU A 298 -6.45 1.86 -18.03
C LEU A 298 -7.36 3.06 -18.37
N LYS A 299 -7.15 3.69 -19.54
CA LYS A 299 -8.05 4.73 -20.04
C LYS A 299 -9.45 4.21 -20.34
N SER A 300 -9.57 3.03 -20.94
CA SER A 300 -10.88 2.40 -21.20
C SER A 300 -11.63 2.03 -19.92
N GLU A 301 -10.91 1.78 -18.85
CA GLU A 301 -11.45 1.53 -17.51
C GLU A 301 -11.76 2.82 -16.72
N GLY A 302 -11.52 4.00 -17.32
CA GLY A 302 -11.82 5.30 -16.70
C GLY A 302 -10.80 5.76 -15.67
N ILE A 303 -9.59 5.18 -15.67
CA ILE A 303 -8.52 5.58 -14.75
C ILE A 303 -8.00 6.97 -15.14
N LYS A 304 -7.89 7.85 -14.16
CA LYS A 304 -7.39 9.21 -14.35
C LYS A 304 -5.87 9.19 -14.50
N PHE A 305 -5.38 9.87 -15.55
CA PHE A 305 -3.96 10.10 -15.78
C PHE A 305 -3.53 11.44 -15.19
N LEU A 306 -2.44 11.44 -14.43
CA LEU A 306 -1.76 12.63 -13.95
C LEU A 306 -0.73 13.11 -14.97
N GLU A 307 -0.08 12.16 -15.67
CA GLU A 307 0.85 12.43 -16.76
C GLU A 307 0.61 11.39 -17.88
N GLU A 308 0.52 11.88 -19.10
CA GLU A 308 0.41 11.03 -20.29
C GLU A 308 1.74 10.34 -20.59
N ILE A 309 1.75 9.41 -21.54
CA ILE A 309 3.00 8.73 -21.95
C ILE A 309 4.03 9.79 -22.36
N HIS A 310 5.18 9.72 -21.72
CA HIS A 310 6.32 10.59 -21.98
C HIS A 310 7.64 9.81 -21.97
N THR A 311 8.68 10.40 -22.56
CA THR A 311 10.03 9.85 -22.48
C THR A 311 10.59 10.09 -21.07
N TRP A 312 11.14 9.04 -20.48
CA TRP A 312 11.76 9.07 -19.15
C TRP A 312 13.14 8.42 -19.23
N GLY A 313 14.18 9.24 -19.36
CA GLY A 313 15.53 8.75 -19.60
C GLY A 313 15.62 7.88 -20.87
N ASN A 314 15.98 6.63 -20.70
CA ASN A 314 16.10 5.64 -21.78
C ASN A 314 14.81 4.83 -22.01
N THR A 315 13.73 5.14 -21.34
CA THR A 315 12.46 4.44 -21.44
C THR A 315 11.28 5.40 -21.53
N ARG A 316 10.07 4.89 -21.39
CA ARG A 316 8.83 5.67 -21.36
C ARG A 316 8.10 5.42 -20.06
N ALA A 317 7.35 6.39 -19.60
CA ALA A 317 6.49 6.27 -18.45
C ALA A 317 5.18 7.03 -18.64
N ALA A 318 4.21 6.72 -17.81
CA ALA A 318 2.97 7.47 -17.63
C ALA A 318 2.63 7.48 -16.15
N MET A 319 1.83 8.44 -15.67
CA MET A 319 1.43 8.48 -14.26
C MET A 319 -0.07 8.49 -14.12
N ILE A 320 -0.60 7.65 -13.25
CA ILE A 320 -2.02 7.53 -12.94
C ILE A 320 -2.33 7.98 -11.52
N GLU A 321 -3.59 8.35 -11.29
CA GLU A 321 -4.14 8.57 -9.96
C GLU A 321 -4.94 7.35 -9.52
N GLY A 322 -4.48 6.72 -8.46
CA GLY A 322 -5.21 5.64 -7.77
C GLY A 322 -6.12 6.17 -6.66
N PRO A 323 -6.70 5.26 -5.82
CA PRO A 323 -7.57 5.65 -4.71
C PRO A 323 -6.92 6.67 -3.78
N ASP A 324 -7.72 7.59 -3.26
CA ASP A 324 -7.29 8.64 -2.34
C ASP A 324 -6.08 9.46 -2.85
N ARG A 325 -6.06 9.72 -4.15
CA ARG A 325 -5.07 10.54 -4.86
C ARG A 325 -3.65 10.00 -4.84
N VAL A 326 -3.47 8.68 -4.63
CA VAL A 326 -2.13 8.12 -4.76
C VAL A 326 -1.60 8.32 -6.20
N ALA A 327 -0.35 8.73 -6.31
CA ALA A 327 0.34 8.80 -7.60
C ALA A 327 1.09 7.48 -7.84
N ILE A 328 0.85 6.87 -8.98
CA ILE A 328 1.48 5.61 -9.40
C ILE A 328 2.05 5.80 -10.79
N GLU A 329 3.36 5.65 -10.92
CA GLU A 329 4.03 5.69 -12.21
C GLU A 329 4.01 4.30 -12.85
N ILE A 330 3.75 4.24 -14.14
CA ILE A 330 3.81 3.03 -14.95
C ILE A 330 5.00 3.16 -15.91
N VAL A 331 6.02 2.35 -15.74
CA VAL A 331 7.29 2.42 -16.47
C VAL A 331 7.37 1.28 -17.47
N GLU A 332 7.81 1.55 -18.68
CA GLU A 332 8.09 0.51 -19.67
C GLU A 332 9.48 -0.10 -19.41
N VAL A 333 9.53 -1.40 -19.20
CA VAL A 333 10.79 -2.16 -19.05
C VAL A 333 10.81 -3.26 -20.10
N LYS A 334 11.85 -3.24 -20.96
CA LYS A 334 12.05 -4.21 -22.05
C LYS A 334 12.92 -5.36 -21.59
#